data_710849d44063a97f16ad082d7782ed20
#
_entry.id   710849d44063a97f16ad082d7782ed20
#
_cell.length_a   1.000
_cell.length_b   1.000
_cell.length_c   1.000
_cell.angle_alpha   90.00
_cell.angle_beta   90.00
_cell.angle_gamma   90.00
#
_symmetry.space_group_name_H-M   'P 1'
#
loop_
_entity.id
_entity.type
_entity.pdbx_description
1 polymer ?
#
loop_
_entity_poly.entity_id
_entity_poly.type
_entity_poly.pdbx_seq_one_letter_code
_entity_poly.pdbx_strand_id
1 'polypeptide(L)'
;MKQGLFTLGLSVALSIMAGCRSQQEGWKLVWEENFDQEDHFDEASWSKIPRGKSDWNNYMSDFDSCYTMRDGNLVLRGLVNYSLPADTAPFITGGVYTKGKVGFSDGRLDIRAKLYG
;
A
#
# COMPACT_ATOMS: atom_id res chain seq x y z
N MET A 1 -7.71 -14.84 63.24
CA MET A 1 -7.10 -15.21 61.98
C MET A 1 -7.48 -14.21 60.96
N LYS A 2 -6.61 -13.33 60.71
CA LYS A 2 -6.85 -12.30 59.68
C LYS A 2 -6.19 -12.75 58.42
N GLN A 3 -6.98 -13.15 57.50
CA GLN A 3 -6.54 -13.36 56.15
C GLN A 3 -6.49 -12.00 55.49
N GLY A 4 -5.33 -11.44 55.40
CA GLY A 4 -5.13 -10.31 54.54
C GLY A 4 -5.35 -10.72 53.10
N LEU A 5 -6.49 -10.46 52.62
CA LEU A 5 -6.74 -10.59 51.21
C LEU A 5 -6.02 -9.45 50.52
N PHE A 6 -4.77 -9.68 50.21
CA PHE A 6 -4.11 -8.87 49.22
C PHE A 6 -4.62 -9.31 47.86
N THR A 7 -5.73 -8.80 47.52
CA THR A 7 -5.97 -8.60 46.10
C THR A 7 -4.94 -7.57 45.67
N LEU A 8 -3.79 -8.08 45.32
CA LEU A 8 -3.02 -7.37 44.35
C LEU A 8 -3.92 -7.30 43.11
N GLY A 9 -4.63 -6.22 43.05
CA GLY A 9 -5.05 -5.72 41.78
C GLY A 9 -3.80 -5.51 40.98
N LEU A 10 -3.41 -6.52 40.27
CA LEU A 10 -2.54 -6.37 39.14
C LEU A 10 -3.33 -5.51 38.16
N SER A 11 -3.27 -4.22 38.39
CA SER A 11 -3.47 -3.28 37.30
C SER A 11 -2.38 -3.62 36.35
N VAL A 12 -2.65 -4.57 35.52
CA VAL A 12 -2.04 -4.60 34.21
C VAL A 12 -2.47 -3.27 33.62
N ALA A 13 -1.68 -2.26 33.89
CA ALA A 13 -1.60 -1.18 33.00
C ALA A 13 -1.21 -1.85 31.69
N LEU A 14 -2.22 -2.28 30.97
CA LEU A 14 -2.11 -2.49 29.57
C LEU A 14 -1.71 -1.12 29.05
N SER A 15 -0.44 -0.87 29.07
CA SER A 15 0.15 0.15 28.27
C SER A 15 -0.17 -0.31 26.87
N ILE A 16 -1.35 0.02 26.45
CA ILE A 16 -1.66 0.04 25.06
C ILE A 16 -0.69 1.06 24.51
N MET A 17 0.46 0.58 24.17
CA MET A 17 1.30 1.17 23.18
C MET A 17 0.54 0.96 21.86
N ALA A 18 -0.69 1.43 21.84
CA ALA A 18 -1.35 1.76 20.59
C ALA A 18 -0.37 2.68 19.92
N GLY A 19 0.36 2.10 18.97
CA GLY A 19 1.50 2.78 18.43
C GLY A 19 1.14 4.22 18.24
N CYS A 20 1.93 5.08 18.85
CA CYS A 20 1.85 6.48 18.55
C CYS A 20 2.20 6.63 17.07
N ARG A 21 1.24 6.29 16.21
CA ARG A 21 1.14 6.97 14.96
C ARG A 21 0.81 8.37 15.40
N SER A 22 1.82 9.19 15.47
CA SER A 22 1.71 10.56 15.85
C SER A 22 0.68 11.18 14.92
N GLN A 23 -0.54 11.29 15.41
CA GLN A 23 -1.44 12.26 14.85
C GLN A 23 -0.73 13.57 15.14
N GLN A 24 -0.02 14.08 14.15
CA GLN A 24 0.48 15.41 14.23
C GLN A 24 -0.73 16.29 14.50
N GLU A 25 -0.60 17.07 15.54
CA GLU A 25 -1.64 17.96 16.02
C GLU A 25 -2.31 18.68 14.85
N GLY A 26 -3.62 18.50 14.69
CA GLY A 26 -4.41 19.08 13.62
C GLY A 26 -4.67 18.18 12.38
N TRP A 27 -4.07 17.01 12.27
CA TRP A 27 -4.33 16.09 11.17
C TRP A 27 -5.12 14.85 11.63
N LYS A 28 -6.12 14.46 10.87
CA LYS A 28 -6.89 13.23 11.08
C LYS A 28 -6.63 12.28 9.94
N LEU A 29 -6.24 11.04 10.26
CA LEU A 29 -6.13 9.99 9.26
C LEU A 29 -7.50 9.65 8.70
N VAL A 30 -7.68 9.78 7.40
CA VAL A 30 -8.93 9.49 6.71
C VAL A 30 -8.87 8.27 5.81
N TRP A 31 -7.68 7.90 5.37
CA TRP A 31 -7.44 6.71 4.56
C TRP A 31 -5.97 6.30 4.66
N GLU A 32 -5.73 5.01 4.67
CA GLU A 32 -4.39 4.44 4.55
C GLU A 32 -4.40 3.14 3.77
N GLU A 33 -3.30 2.84 3.11
CA GLU A 33 -3.02 1.59 2.45
C GLU A 33 -1.68 1.05 2.93
N ASN A 34 -1.67 -0.17 3.43
CA ASN A 34 -0.48 -0.83 3.96
C ASN A 34 -0.01 -2.01 3.10
N PHE A 35 -0.74 -2.36 2.04
CA PHE A 35 -0.45 -3.50 1.18
C PHE A 35 -0.23 -4.81 1.95
N ASP A 36 -1.08 -5.07 2.94
CA ASP A 36 -0.99 -6.23 3.83
C ASP A 36 -1.58 -7.52 3.22
N GLN A 37 -2.23 -7.43 2.08
CA GLN A 37 -2.75 -8.59 1.35
C GLN A 37 -1.61 -9.36 0.71
N GLU A 38 -1.70 -10.70 0.74
CA GLU A 38 -0.61 -11.55 0.28
C GLU A 38 -0.60 -11.73 -1.25
N ASP A 39 -1.77 -11.81 -1.88
CA ASP A 39 -1.88 -12.22 -3.27
C ASP A 39 -2.01 -11.06 -4.25
N HIS A 40 -2.77 -10.05 -3.88
CA HIS A 40 -3.11 -8.95 -4.78
C HIS A 40 -3.44 -7.68 -4.00
N PHE A 41 -3.24 -6.52 -4.61
CA PHE A 41 -3.65 -5.25 -4.01
C PHE A 41 -5.19 -5.12 -3.99
N ASP A 42 -5.72 -4.30 -3.09
CA ASP A 42 -7.14 -4.03 -2.95
C ASP A 42 -7.71 -3.31 -4.18
N GLU A 43 -8.48 -4.02 -4.99
CA GLU A 43 -9.12 -3.49 -6.20
C GLU A 43 -10.26 -2.51 -5.90
N ALA A 44 -10.75 -2.44 -4.67
CA ALA A 44 -11.70 -1.40 -4.26
C ALA A 44 -11.03 -0.02 -4.21
N SER A 45 -9.74 0.02 -3.91
CA SER A 45 -8.96 1.27 -3.81
C SER A 45 -8.07 1.53 -5.02
N TRP A 46 -7.56 0.50 -5.66
CA TRP A 46 -6.55 0.59 -6.69
C TRP A 46 -6.98 -0.03 -8.02
N SER A 47 -6.48 0.51 -9.09
CA SER A 47 -6.57 -0.07 -10.44
C SER A 47 -5.21 -0.05 -11.12
N LYS A 48 -4.97 -1.02 -11.99
CA LYS A 48 -3.82 -0.99 -12.89
C LYS A 48 -3.99 0.17 -13.88
N ILE A 49 -2.92 0.92 -14.09
CA ILE A 49 -2.92 2.02 -15.06
C ILE A 49 -2.91 1.44 -16.46
N PRO A 50 -3.88 1.79 -17.32
CA PRO A 50 -3.89 1.30 -18.69
C PRO A 50 -2.78 1.95 -19.51
N ARG A 51 -2.35 1.25 -20.57
CA ARG A 51 -1.41 1.80 -21.53
C ARG A 51 -1.99 3.04 -22.20
N GLY A 52 -1.17 4.08 -22.29
CA GLY A 52 -1.50 5.33 -22.96
C GLY A 52 -0.48 5.69 -24.04
N LYS A 53 -0.52 6.95 -24.45
CA LYS A 53 0.34 7.49 -25.50
C LYS A 53 1.41 8.46 -24.97
N SER A 54 1.40 8.72 -23.68
CA SER A 54 2.36 9.62 -23.04
C SER A 54 3.61 8.85 -22.62
N ASP A 55 4.73 9.53 -22.52
CA ASP A 55 6.02 8.94 -22.17
C ASP A 55 6.00 8.14 -20.87
N TRP A 56 5.20 8.57 -19.90
CA TRP A 56 5.10 7.90 -18.60
C TRP A 56 4.20 6.66 -18.60
N ASN A 57 3.32 6.47 -19.56
CA ASN A 57 2.35 5.36 -19.56
C ASN A 57 2.30 4.53 -20.86
N ASN A 58 3.20 4.79 -21.79
CA ASN A 58 3.21 4.09 -23.08
C ASN A 58 3.70 2.64 -23.01
N TYR A 59 4.28 2.25 -21.90
CA TYR A 59 4.71 0.88 -21.62
C TYR A 59 3.93 0.20 -20.50
N MET A 60 2.87 0.82 -19.98
CA MET A 60 2.04 0.21 -18.98
C MET A 60 1.41 -1.09 -19.46
N SER A 61 1.36 -2.06 -18.58
CA SER A 61 0.78 -3.37 -18.84
C SER A 61 -0.02 -3.84 -17.64
N ASP A 62 -1.07 -4.59 -17.87
CA ASP A 62 -1.85 -5.29 -16.84
C ASP A 62 -1.31 -6.69 -16.52
N PHE A 63 -0.19 -7.06 -17.15
CA PHE A 63 0.44 -8.36 -16.94
C PHE A 63 0.82 -8.57 -15.47
N ASP A 64 0.32 -9.63 -14.86
CA ASP A 64 0.41 -9.84 -13.41
C ASP A 64 1.85 -9.88 -12.86
N SER A 65 2.80 -10.33 -13.66
CA SER A 65 4.22 -10.35 -13.25
C SER A 65 4.81 -8.95 -13.01
N CYS A 66 4.17 -7.88 -13.49
CA CYS A 66 4.55 -6.50 -13.21
C CYS A 66 4.10 -6.03 -11.82
N TYR A 67 3.30 -6.83 -11.12
CA TYR A 67 2.68 -6.48 -9.85
C TYR A 67 2.92 -7.61 -8.84
N THR A 68 3.58 -7.32 -7.75
CA THR A 68 3.87 -8.31 -6.71
C THR A 68 3.62 -7.72 -5.34
N MET A 69 2.94 -8.48 -4.49
CA MET A 69 2.81 -8.16 -3.07
C MET A 69 3.94 -8.87 -2.32
N ARG A 70 4.74 -8.15 -1.58
CA ARG A 70 5.86 -8.72 -0.83
C ARG A 70 6.12 -7.93 0.45
N ASP A 71 6.10 -8.62 1.58
CA ASP A 71 6.49 -8.07 2.87
C ASP A 71 5.78 -6.75 3.21
N GLY A 72 4.46 -6.68 2.96
CA GLY A 72 3.67 -5.47 3.19
C GLY A 72 3.98 -4.32 2.21
N ASN A 73 4.42 -4.67 1.00
CA ASN A 73 4.69 -3.69 -0.05
C ASN A 73 4.08 -4.15 -1.37
N LEU A 74 3.57 -3.20 -2.13
CA LEU A 74 3.31 -3.40 -3.55
C LEU A 74 4.62 -3.16 -4.31
N VAL A 75 5.07 -4.16 -5.04
CA VAL A 75 6.25 -4.09 -5.90
C VAL A 75 5.80 -3.96 -7.34
N LEU A 76 6.10 -2.85 -7.96
CA LEU A 76 5.86 -2.59 -9.37
C LEU A 76 7.15 -2.85 -10.16
N ARG A 77 7.04 -3.60 -11.25
CA ARG A 77 8.19 -4.04 -12.03
C ARG A 77 8.17 -3.51 -13.44
N GLY A 78 9.35 -3.17 -13.95
CA GLY A 78 9.61 -3.10 -15.38
C GLY A 78 10.26 -4.42 -15.85
N LEU A 79 9.71 -5.03 -16.88
CA LEU A 79 10.16 -6.31 -17.41
C LEU A 79 10.41 -6.21 -18.92
N VAL A 80 11.44 -6.91 -19.39
CA VAL A 80 11.59 -7.15 -20.83
C VAL A 80 10.43 -8.05 -21.28
N ASN A 81 9.78 -7.70 -22.39
CA ASN A 81 8.60 -8.43 -22.83
C ASN A 81 8.98 -9.69 -23.61
N TYR A 82 9.18 -10.78 -22.90
CA TYR A 82 9.34 -12.11 -23.49
C TYR A 82 8.08 -12.97 -23.46
N SER A 83 7.09 -12.58 -22.70
CA SER A 83 5.95 -13.43 -22.35
C SER A 83 4.65 -13.09 -23.07
N LEU A 84 4.58 -11.92 -23.69
CA LEU A 84 3.37 -11.41 -24.35
C LEU A 84 3.61 -11.20 -25.85
N PRO A 85 3.57 -12.27 -26.67
CA PRO A 85 3.91 -12.17 -28.09
C PRO A 85 2.95 -11.29 -28.89
N ALA A 86 1.73 -11.10 -28.42
CA ALA A 86 0.75 -10.19 -29.04
C ALA A 86 0.99 -8.72 -28.71
N ASP A 87 1.79 -8.44 -27.70
CA ASP A 87 2.17 -7.09 -27.30
C ASP A 87 3.51 -6.72 -27.93
N THR A 88 3.52 -5.75 -28.83
CA THR A 88 4.72 -5.35 -29.57
C THR A 88 5.70 -4.48 -28.77
N ALA A 89 5.33 -4.07 -27.56
CA ALA A 89 6.22 -3.29 -26.69
C ALA A 89 7.46 -4.10 -26.32
N PRO A 90 8.68 -3.53 -26.40
CA PRO A 90 9.92 -4.24 -26.07
C PRO A 90 10.08 -4.52 -24.57
N PHE A 91 9.45 -3.70 -23.74
CA PHE A 91 9.35 -3.88 -22.29
C PHE A 91 8.00 -3.38 -21.79
N ILE A 92 7.62 -3.83 -20.62
CA ILE A 92 6.34 -3.55 -19.98
C ILE A 92 6.57 -3.13 -18.54
N THR A 93 5.72 -2.26 -18.04
CA THR A 93 5.82 -1.73 -16.68
C THR A 93 4.49 -1.83 -15.95
N GLY A 94 4.55 -2.04 -14.64
CA GLY A 94 3.39 -1.97 -13.76
C GLY A 94 3.19 -0.58 -13.19
N GLY A 95 1.95 -0.19 -13.01
CA GLY A 95 1.57 1.03 -12.32
C GLY A 95 0.15 0.93 -11.81
N VAL A 96 -0.12 1.58 -10.68
CA VAL A 96 -1.43 1.63 -10.05
C VAL A 96 -1.85 3.06 -9.75
N TYR A 97 -3.15 3.29 -9.72
CA TYR A 97 -3.73 4.57 -9.33
C TYR A 97 -5.07 4.36 -8.62
N THR A 98 -5.53 5.38 -7.92
CA THR A 98 -6.81 5.36 -7.21
C THR A 98 -7.94 6.06 -7.97
N LYS A 99 -7.73 6.34 -9.23
CA LYS A 99 -8.67 7.10 -10.08
C LYS A 99 -10.08 6.52 -10.04
N GLY A 100 -11.05 7.35 -9.69
CA GLY A 100 -12.45 6.96 -9.60
C GLY A 100 -12.80 6.10 -8.38
N LYS A 101 -11.86 5.82 -7.49
CA LYS A 101 -12.04 4.97 -6.30
C LYS A 101 -11.77 5.70 -5.01
N VAL A 102 -10.58 6.24 -4.82
CA VAL A 102 -10.20 7.01 -3.63
C VAL A 102 -9.66 8.36 -4.07
N GLY A 103 -10.16 9.41 -3.46
CA GLY A 103 -9.70 10.77 -3.71
C GLY A 103 -10.06 11.70 -2.57
N PHE A 104 -9.32 12.78 -2.46
CA PHE A 104 -9.57 13.87 -1.52
C PHE A 104 -9.09 15.18 -2.15
N SER A 105 -9.70 16.29 -1.77
CA SER A 105 -9.37 17.60 -2.34
C SER A 105 -8.33 18.34 -1.53
N ASP A 106 -8.38 18.21 -0.21
CA ASP A 106 -7.50 18.93 0.72
C ASP A 106 -6.94 17.96 1.74
N GLY A 107 -5.65 18.06 2.01
CA GLY A 107 -5.06 17.18 2.99
C GLY A 107 -3.56 17.01 2.85
N ARG A 108 -3.04 16.09 3.63
CA ARG A 108 -1.66 15.64 3.61
C ARG A 108 -1.59 14.21 3.11
N LEU A 109 -0.69 13.93 2.18
CA LEU A 109 -0.39 12.60 1.68
C LEU A 109 1.03 12.22 2.06
N ASP A 110 1.17 11.14 2.81
CA ASP A 110 2.45 10.56 3.18
C ASP A 110 2.64 9.24 2.42
N ILE A 111 3.67 9.14 1.61
CA ILE A 111 3.98 7.96 0.81
C ILE A 111 5.36 7.43 1.21
N ARG A 112 5.43 6.14 1.53
CA ARG A 112 6.69 5.43 1.68
C ARG A 112 6.99 4.71 0.36
N ALA A 113 8.09 5.06 -0.28
CA ALA A 113 8.50 4.44 -1.53
C ALA A 113 10.01 4.13 -1.52
N LYS A 114 10.38 3.03 -2.17
CA LYS A 114 11.76 2.71 -2.52
C LYS A 114 11.89 2.75 -4.03
N LEU A 115 12.70 3.68 -4.49
CA LEU A 115 13.04 3.81 -5.91
C LEU A 115 14.41 3.19 -6.14
N TYR A 116 14.56 2.49 -7.24
CA TYR A 116 15.86 2.04 -7.71
C TYR A 116 16.45 3.12 -8.61
N GLY A 117 17.64 3.56 -8.27
CA GLY A 117 18.45 4.45 -9.09
C GLY A 117 19.54 3.67 -9.81
#